data_6a8fcc18fffde6d425b6c8d630b74819
#
_entry.id   6a8fcc18fffde6d425b6c8d630b74819
#
_cell.length_a   1.000
_cell.length_b   1.000
_cell.length_c   1.000
_cell.angle_alpha   90.00
_cell.angle_beta   90.00
_cell.angle_gamma   90.00
#
_symmetry.space_group_name_H-M   'P 1'
#
loop_
_entity.id
_entity.type
_entity.pdbx_description
1 polymer ?
#
loop_
_entity_poly.entity_id
_entity_poly.type
_entity_poly.pdbx_seq_one_letter_code
_entity_poly.pdbx_strand_id
1 'polypeptide(L)'
;MELDETQRLWQETLNANVFVLCKTPMAVNITRRTLAGYQDTWDVHAVYIPRILDRMEDKPRLARKLSNPKTWMKEGERLKFDAVVGNPPYQLMGGSGGTNDAPIYQHFAELATELNPTYISLIIPSRWFSTGRENLLSNFRNAMLTDCHISKMVAYTDSRDIFPTVEVKGGLCYYLRDEKHLGDCEYSLVKDGQRQTAGRNLGDFDILIREPKLADIVKKVMMQVKPNETVDTIVSNDTPFGIPTNPHTSGKNSVTIYHTLSAEHDVSVLYLEKMTRTTAYVSRNSIKKNASDIDKHKVFIPEAAGSGNDPYVVGKPEYAPIGSVCSQTFLYVPFETEQEARNFISYLRTKFFRVLVSACKISQHTPSKNYRFVPLQDFSKPWTDAELYEKYGLTDEEIAFIEATIKPIE
;
A
#
# COMPACT_ATOMS: atom_id res chain seq x y z
N MET A 1 31.24 5.61 -44.54
CA MET A 1 31.69 4.56 -43.61
C MET A 1 30.62 3.48 -43.64
N GLU A 2 30.97 2.30 -44.17
CA GLU A 2 30.03 1.18 -44.13
C GLU A 2 29.75 0.77 -42.69
N LEU A 3 28.47 0.60 -42.38
CA LEU A 3 28.04 0.08 -41.07
C LEU A 3 28.51 -1.37 -40.93
N ASP A 4 28.99 -1.75 -39.74
CA ASP A 4 29.19 -3.16 -39.44
C ASP A 4 27.85 -3.91 -39.39
N GLU A 5 27.88 -5.23 -39.38
CA GLU A 5 26.69 -6.07 -39.39
C GLU A 5 25.79 -5.79 -38.15
N THR A 6 26.38 -5.57 -37.00
CA THR A 6 25.66 -5.30 -35.76
C THR A 6 24.93 -3.95 -35.82
N GLN A 7 25.59 -2.92 -36.35
CA GLN A 7 25.01 -1.60 -36.54
C GLN A 7 23.83 -1.64 -37.52
N ARG A 8 23.96 -2.38 -38.62
CA ARG A 8 22.89 -2.56 -39.60
C ARG A 8 21.68 -3.28 -39.01
N LEU A 9 21.89 -4.39 -38.31
CA LEU A 9 20.82 -5.11 -37.63
C LEU A 9 20.12 -4.25 -36.57
N TRP A 10 20.88 -3.44 -35.84
CA TRP A 10 20.31 -2.53 -34.85
C TRP A 10 19.47 -1.42 -35.50
N GLN A 11 19.94 -0.84 -36.60
CA GLN A 11 19.19 0.16 -37.38
C GLN A 11 17.86 -0.43 -37.89
N GLU A 12 17.89 -1.62 -38.48
CA GLU A 12 16.69 -2.34 -38.91
C GLU A 12 15.72 -2.62 -37.77
N THR A 13 16.23 -3.03 -36.61
CA THR A 13 15.45 -3.26 -35.38
C THR A 13 14.77 -1.97 -34.91
N LEU A 14 15.49 -0.86 -34.82
CA LEU A 14 14.95 0.44 -34.45
C LEU A 14 13.82 0.90 -35.35
N ASN A 15 14.03 0.76 -36.65
CA ASN A 15 13.05 1.17 -37.64
C ASN A 15 11.81 0.27 -37.70
N ALA A 16 11.98 -1.03 -37.52
CA ALA A 16 10.87 -1.98 -37.63
C ALA A 16 10.09 -2.17 -36.32
N ASN A 17 10.78 -2.23 -35.18
CA ASN A 17 10.26 -2.90 -33.96
C ASN A 17 10.25 -2.02 -32.71
N VAL A 18 10.94 -0.87 -32.68
CA VAL A 18 11.09 -0.08 -31.46
C VAL A 18 10.27 1.22 -31.52
N PHE A 19 9.30 1.37 -30.62
CA PHE A 19 8.41 2.53 -30.51
C PHE A 19 8.46 3.07 -29.08
N VAL A 20 8.86 4.34 -28.91
CA VAL A 20 9.09 4.91 -27.59
C VAL A 20 8.15 6.09 -27.31
N LEU A 21 7.31 5.94 -26.29
CA LEU A 21 6.48 7.03 -25.80
C LEU A 21 7.25 7.81 -24.73
N CYS A 22 7.56 9.06 -25.00
CA CYS A 22 8.36 9.91 -24.14
C CYS A 22 7.51 10.90 -23.34
N LYS A 23 7.94 11.18 -22.10
CA LYS A 23 7.26 12.10 -21.20
C LYS A 23 7.34 13.58 -21.63
N THR A 24 8.42 13.96 -22.30
CA THR A 24 8.70 15.35 -22.70
C THR A 24 9.30 15.41 -24.10
N PRO A 25 9.22 16.58 -24.81
CA PRO A 25 9.92 16.78 -26.09
C PRO A 25 11.44 16.57 -25.96
N MET A 26 12.05 16.99 -24.85
CA MET A 26 13.47 16.76 -24.59
C MET A 26 13.79 15.26 -24.51
N ALA A 27 12.96 14.47 -23.82
CA ALA A 27 13.13 13.02 -23.75
C ALA A 27 13.05 12.36 -25.15
N VAL A 28 12.22 12.85 -26.07
CA VAL A 28 12.20 12.37 -27.46
C VAL A 28 13.57 12.56 -28.10
N ASN A 29 14.16 13.77 -28.00
CA ASN A 29 15.45 14.05 -28.59
C ASN A 29 16.58 13.21 -27.99
N ILE A 30 16.59 13.07 -26.66
CA ILE A 30 17.57 12.23 -25.98
C ILE A 30 17.42 10.77 -26.41
N THR A 31 16.18 10.24 -26.41
CA THR A 31 15.89 8.85 -26.81
C THR A 31 16.35 8.57 -28.22
N ARG A 32 16.00 9.46 -29.20
CA ARG A 32 16.41 9.30 -30.59
C ARG A 32 17.93 9.24 -30.71
N ARG A 33 18.64 10.19 -30.12
CA ARG A 33 20.11 10.22 -30.19
C ARG A 33 20.76 9.03 -29.50
N THR A 34 20.28 8.65 -28.34
CA THR A 34 20.84 7.52 -27.58
C THR A 34 20.65 6.19 -28.33
N LEU A 35 19.43 5.92 -28.80
CA LEU A 35 19.12 4.67 -29.50
C LEU A 35 19.84 4.59 -30.87
N ALA A 36 19.94 5.70 -31.56
CA ALA A 36 20.68 5.78 -32.81
C ALA A 36 22.21 5.81 -32.65
N GLY A 37 22.75 5.73 -31.43
CA GLY A 37 24.20 5.84 -31.20
C GLY A 37 24.78 7.16 -31.74
N TYR A 38 23.98 8.24 -31.63
CA TYR A 38 24.30 9.57 -32.16
C TYR A 38 24.44 9.64 -33.70
N GLN A 39 23.84 8.65 -34.45
CA GLN A 39 23.74 8.70 -35.91
C GLN A 39 22.49 9.49 -36.29
N ASP A 40 22.66 10.65 -36.90
CA ASP A 40 21.55 11.57 -37.22
C ASP A 40 20.63 11.05 -38.36
N THR A 41 21.09 10.06 -39.13
CA THR A 41 20.38 9.50 -40.30
C THR A 41 19.50 8.30 -39.92
N TRP A 42 19.52 7.84 -38.69
CA TRP A 42 18.72 6.67 -38.26
C TRP A 42 17.34 7.06 -37.81
N ASP A 43 16.33 6.35 -38.33
CA ASP A 43 14.95 6.52 -37.92
C ASP A 43 14.69 5.84 -36.59
N VAL A 44 14.24 6.62 -35.61
CA VAL A 44 13.82 6.15 -34.31
C VAL A 44 12.41 6.66 -34.01
N HIS A 45 11.47 5.74 -33.80
CA HIS A 45 10.07 6.06 -33.55
C HIS A 45 9.86 6.44 -32.07
N ALA A 46 10.31 7.64 -31.71
CA ALA A 46 10.10 8.24 -30.40
C ALA A 46 9.15 9.42 -30.51
N VAL A 47 8.09 9.44 -29.71
CA VAL A 47 7.06 10.48 -29.76
C VAL A 47 6.72 11.01 -28.37
N TYR A 48 6.33 12.28 -28.33
CA TYR A 48 5.71 12.92 -27.19
C TYR A 48 4.25 13.23 -27.50
N ILE A 49 3.36 12.85 -26.61
CA ILE A 49 1.94 13.18 -26.71
C ILE A 49 1.62 14.26 -25.68
N PRO A 50 1.34 15.50 -26.12
CA PRO A 50 0.97 16.57 -25.19
C PRO A 50 -0.26 16.22 -24.38
N ARG A 51 -0.23 16.53 -23.07
CA ARG A 51 -1.35 16.31 -22.15
C ARG A 51 -1.86 14.86 -22.18
N ILE A 52 -0.93 13.90 -22.18
CA ILE A 52 -1.28 12.47 -22.31
C ILE A 52 -2.23 12.01 -21.19
N LEU A 53 -2.10 12.55 -19.97
CA LEU A 53 -2.97 12.18 -18.84
C LEU A 53 -4.43 12.55 -19.08
N ASP A 54 -4.73 13.69 -19.69
CA ASP A 54 -6.10 14.06 -20.06
C ASP A 54 -6.67 13.09 -21.11
N ARG A 55 -5.81 12.53 -21.96
CA ARG A 55 -6.21 11.54 -22.99
C ARG A 55 -6.39 10.12 -22.41
N MET A 56 -5.87 9.86 -21.22
CA MET A 56 -6.07 8.58 -20.52
C MET A 56 -7.45 8.43 -19.88
N GLU A 57 -8.30 9.47 -19.92
CA GLU A 57 -9.72 9.35 -19.64
C GLU A 57 -10.43 8.43 -20.66
N ASP A 58 -9.95 8.41 -21.91
CA ASP A 58 -10.41 7.49 -22.97
C ASP A 58 -9.23 6.63 -23.46
N LYS A 59 -8.85 5.64 -22.66
CA LYS A 59 -7.73 4.73 -22.97
C LYS A 59 -7.93 3.95 -24.27
N PRO A 60 -9.13 3.41 -24.62
CA PRO A 60 -9.34 2.75 -25.89
C PRO A 60 -9.07 3.66 -27.11
N ARG A 61 -9.43 4.93 -27.03
CA ARG A 61 -9.13 5.91 -28.09
C ARG A 61 -7.64 6.18 -28.19
N LEU A 62 -6.96 6.31 -27.06
CA LEU A 62 -5.52 6.53 -27.01
C LEU A 62 -4.76 5.31 -27.54
N ALA A 63 -5.15 4.09 -27.18
CA ALA A 63 -4.57 2.85 -27.69
C ALA A 63 -4.75 2.74 -29.21
N ARG A 64 -5.93 3.06 -29.76
CA ARG A 64 -6.16 3.14 -31.21
C ARG A 64 -5.23 4.15 -31.91
N LYS A 65 -4.98 5.30 -31.25
CA LYS A 65 -4.03 6.31 -31.76
C LYS A 65 -2.60 5.77 -31.77
N LEU A 66 -2.16 5.12 -30.69
CA LEU A 66 -0.80 4.54 -30.58
C LEU A 66 -0.61 3.38 -31.59
N SER A 67 -1.66 2.63 -31.90
CA SER A 67 -1.62 1.59 -32.95
C SER A 67 -1.63 2.14 -34.37
N ASN A 68 -1.83 3.44 -34.57
CA ASN A 68 -1.76 4.06 -35.87
C ASN A 68 -0.30 4.37 -36.24
N PRO A 69 0.26 3.83 -37.35
CA PRO A 69 1.65 4.05 -37.75
C PRO A 69 1.98 5.53 -37.94
N LYS A 70 1.05 6.35 -38.40
CA LYS A 70 1.24 7.80 -38.58
C LYS A 70 1.58 8.53 -37.27
N THR A 71 1.16 7.98 -36.11
CA THR A 71 1.56 8.53 -34.81
C THR A 71 3.08 8.47 -34.61
N TRP A 72 3.73 7.52 -35.23
CA TRP A 72 5.16 7.23 -35.13
C TRP A 72 5.95 7.71 -36.38
N MET A 73 5.32 8.52 -37.21
CA MET A 73 5.90 8.98 -38.49
C MET A 73 6.27 7.81 -39.42
N LYS A 74 5.46 6.75 -39.39
CA LYS A 74 5.64 5.55 -40.20
C LYS A 74 4.44 5.38 -41.15
N GLU A 75 4.68 4.79 -42.31
CA GLU A 75 3.61 4.33 -43.20
C GLU A 75 3.35 2.83 -42.98
N GLY A 76 2.19 2.36 -43.43
CA GLY A 76 1.86 0.96 -43.41
C GLY A 76 0.57 0.66 -42.66
N GLU A 77 0.38 -0.61 -42.31
CA GLU A 77 -0.78 -1.12 -41.63
C GLU A 77 -0.79 -0.77 -40.11
N ARG A 78 -1.93 -1.00 -39.45
CA ARG A 78 -2.09 -0.80 -38.01
C ARG A 78 -1.08 -1.65 -37.24
N LEU A 79 -0.36 -0.99 -36.33
CA LEU A 79 0.64 -1.65 -35.51
C LEU A 79 -0.03 -2.56 -34.46
N LYS A 80 0.50 -3.76 -34.33
CA LYS A 80 0.30 -4.66 -33.21
C LYS A 80 1.62 -4.78 -32.45
N PHE A 81 1.60 -4.48 -31.17
CA PHE A 81 2.80 -4.57 -30.35
C PHE A 81 2.92 -5.98 -29.76
N ASP A 82 4.09 -6.58 -29.84
CA ASP A 82 4.36 -7.86 -29.18
C ASP A 82 4.64 -7.66 -27.71
N ALA A 83 5.30 -6.56 -27.33
CA ALA A 83 5.61 -6.27 -25.94
C ALA A 83 5.47 -4.77 -25.62
N VAL A 84 5.01 -4.49 -24.41
CA VAL A 84 5.05 -3.16 -23.81
C VAL A 84 5.92 -3.25 -22.55
N VAL A 85 7.04 -2.53 -22.56
CA VAL A 85 7.99 -2.51 -21.44
C VAL A 85 8.26 -1.09 -21.00
N GLY A 86 8.48 -0.85 -19.71
CA GLY A 86 8.83 0.50 -19.26
C GLY A 86 8.82 0.74 -17.76
N ASN A 87 9.23 1.95 -17.45
CA ASN A 87 9.17 2.55 -16.14
C ASN A 87 8.30 3.82 -16.26
N PRO A 88 6.98 3.74 -16.08
CA PRO A 88 6.09 4.89 -16.24
C PRO A 88 6.30 5.91 -15.11
N PRO A 89 5.93 7.19 -15.31
CA PRO A 89 5.97 8.17 -14.23
C PRO A 89 5.05 7.75 -13.09
N TYR A 90 5.56 7.84 -11.85
CA TYR A 90 4.88 7.29 -10.67
C TYR A 90 3.77 8.18 -10.13
N GLN A 91 3.97 9.50 -10.18
CA GLN A 91 3.04 10.48 -9.60
C GLN A 91 3.09 11.82 -10.35
N LEU A 92 2.01 12.59 -10.25
CA LEU A 92 2.04 14.00 -10.62
C LEU A 92 2.89 14.75 -9.60
N MET A 93 3.86 15.53 -10.08
CA MET A 93 4.51 16.49 -9.21
C MET A 93 3.52 17.60 -8.88
N GLY A 94 3.02 17.60 -7.65
CA GLY A 94 2.34 18.76 -7.10
C GLY A 94 3.35 19.90 -6.97
N GLY A 95 3.09 21.03 -7.59
CA GLY A 95 4.02 22.17 -7.68
C GLY A 95 4.38 22.87 -6.35
N SER A 96 4.20 22.25 -5.20
CA SER A 96 4.43 22.82 -3.86
C SER A 96 5.02 21.84 -2.83
N GLY A 97 5.57 20.70 -3.24
CA GLY A 97 6.19 19.76 -2.30
C GLY A 97 5.23 19.17 -1.25
N GLY A 98 3.94 19.18 -1.53
CA GLY A 98 2.91 18.70 -0.61
C GLY A 98 2.76 17.18 -0.65
N THR A 99 2.30 16.61 0.46
CA THR A 99 2.07 15.18 0.70
C THR A 99 0.96 14.56 -0.18
N ASN A 100 0.40 15.29 -1.15
CA ASN A 100 -0.79 14.93 -1.92
C ASN A 100 -0.53 14.56 -3.39
N ASP A 101 0.67 14.08 -3.73
CA ASP A 101 0.94 13.64 -5.09
C ASP A 101 0.08 12.43 -5.47
N ALA A 102 -0.81 12.62 -6.45
CA ALA A 102 -1.67 11.54 -6.94
C ALA A 102 -0.85 10.53 -7.75
N PRO A 103 -1.02 9.21 -7.53
CA PRO A 103 -0.41 8.19 -8.37
C PRO A 103 -0.97 8.29 -9.80
N ILE A 104 -0.11 8.07 -10.79
CA ILE A 104 -0.50 8.07 -12.20
C ILE A 104 -0.01 6.82 -12.97
N TYR A 105 0.86 6.03 -12.38
CA TYR A 105 1.43 4.83 -13.00
C TYR A 105 0.38 3.79 -13.39
N GLN A 106 -0.72 3.68 -12.64
CA GLN A 106 -1.83 2.77 -12.94
C GLN A 106 -2.45 3.07 -14.32
N HIS A 107 -2.54 4.33 -14.71
CA HIS A 107 -3.10 4.69 -16.02
C HIS A 107 -2.23 4.21 -17.18
N PHE A 108 -0.91 4.17 -16.99
CA PHE A 108 0.01 3.63 -17.99
C PHE A 108 -0.05 2.09 -18.05
N ALA A 109 -0.21 1.42 -16.91
CA ALA A 109 -0.40 -0.02 -16.88
C ALA A 109 -1.72 -0.43 -17.55
N GLU A 110 -2.81 0.28 -17.26
CA GLU A 110 -4.11 0.09 -17.92
C GLU A 110 -4.03 0.37 -19.43
N LEU A 111 -3.32 1.41 -19.86
CA LEU A 111 -3.08 1.70 -21.28
C LEU A 111 -2.28 0.59 -21.96
N ALA A 112 -1.28 0.04 -21.27
CA ALA A 112 -0.52 -1.09 -21.79
C ALA A 112 -1.42 -2.31 -22.04
N THR A 113 -2.36 -2.58 -21.14
CA THR A 113 -3.37 -3.63 -21.32
C THR A 113 -4.30 -3.34 -22.48
N GLU A 114 -4.76 -2.10 -22.67
CA GLU A 114 -5.61 -1.69 -23.81
C GLU A 114 -4.92 -1.82 -25.17
N LEU A 115 -3.57 -1.75 -25.21
CA LEU A 115 -2.81 -2.01 -26.44
C LEU A 115 -2.82 -3.49 -26.85
N ASN A 116 -3.23 -4.36 -25.94
CA ASN A 116 -3.36 -5.81 -26.12
C ASN A 116 -2.10 -6.48 -26.71
N PRO A 117 -0.91 -6.29 -26.10
CA PRO A 117 0.31 -6.96 -26.53
C PRO A 117 0.38 -8.37 -25.99
N THR A 118 1.25 -9.22 -26.54
CA THR A 118 1.55 -10.54 -25.99
C THR A 118 2.19 -10.43 -24.59
N TYR A 119 3.09 -9.45 -24.41
CA TYR A 119 3.81 -9.28 -23.14
C TYR A 119 3.69 -7.85 -22.60
N ILE A 120 3.49 -7.72 -21.29
CA ILE A 120 3.63 -6.45 -20.57
C ILE A 120 4.62 -6.64 -19.43
N SER A 121 5.65 -5.79 -19.38
CA SER A 121 6.57 -5.75 -18.24
C SER A 121 6.81 -4.31 -17.80
N LEU A 122 6.27 -3.94 -16.66
CA LEU A 122 6.38 -2.60 -16.11
C LEU A 122 6.97 -2.65 -14.69
N ILE A 123 7.78 -1.63 -14.38
CA ILE A 123 8.25 -1.38 -13.02
C ILE A 123 7.44 -0.24 -12.42
N ILE A 124 6.74 -0.50 -11.32
CA ILE A 124 5.78 0.43 -10.71
C ILE A 124 5.89 0.41 -9.16
N PRO A 125 5.43 1.48 -8.46
CA PRO A 125 5.34 1.48 -7.02
C PRO A 125 4.42 0.39 -6.48
N SER A 126 4.81 -0.27 -5.39
CA SER A 126 4.03 -1.35 -4.75
C SER A 126 2.89 -0.84 -3.84
N ARG A 127 2.58 0.46 -3.85
CA ARG A 127 1.51 1.04 -3.01
C ARG A 127 0.11 0.47 -3.28
N TRP A 128 -0.11 -0.09 -4.46
CA TRP A 128 -1.37 -0.73 -4.81
C TRP A 128 -1.59 -2.08 -4.09
N PHE A 129 -0.56 -2.65 -3.49
CA PHE A 129 -0.66 -3.93 -2.77
C PHE A 129 -1.64 -3.88 -1.60
N SER A 130 -1.82 -2.74 -0.97
CA SER A 130 -2.66 -2.58 0.22
C SER A 130 -3.71 -1.48 0.07
N THR A 131 -4.56 -1.32 1.09
CA THR A 131 -5.73 -0.43 1.09
C THR A 131 -5.43 1.07 1.20
N GLY A 132 -4.17 1.50 1.24
CA GLY A 132 -3.85 2.93 1.20
C GLY A 132 -4.27 3.58 -0.13
N ARG A 133 -4.96 4.72 -0.08
CA ARG A 133 -5.48 5.47 -1.25
C ARG A 133 -6.56 4.72 -2.06
N GLU A 134 -7.52 4.14 -1.37
CA GLU A 134 -8.65 3.39 -1.94
C GLU A 134 -9.29 4.07 -3.16
N ASN A 135 -9.55 5.38 -3.08
CA ASN A 135 -10.22 6.12 -4.15
C ASN A 135 -9.44 6.19 -5.48
N LEU A 136 -8.14 5.90 -5.47
CA LEU A 136 -7.27 6.06 -6.63
C LEU A 136 -6.72 4.73 -7.16
N LEU A 137 -6.57 3.71 -6.30
CA LEU A 137 -5.88 2.48 -6.64
C LEU A 137 -6.71 1.21 -6.48
N SER A 138 -7.94 1.27 -5.91
CA SER A 138 -8.76 0.09 -5.66
C SER A 138 -9.10 -0.68 -6.92
N ASN A 139 -9.56 0.00 -7.98
CA ASN A 139 -9.89 -0.63 -9.25
C ASN A 139 -8.67 -1.25 -9.92
N PHE A 140 -7.54 -0.51 -9.90
CA PHE A 140 -6.28 -1.01 -10.44
C PHE A 140 -5.79 -2.23 -9.66
N ARG A 141 -5.82 -2.17 -8.31
CA ARG A 141 -5.47 -3.31 -7.45
C ARG A 141 -6.31 -4.52 -7.78
N ASN A 142 -7.63 -4.36 -7.84
CA ASN A 142 -8.54 -5.46 -8.15
C ASN A 142 -8.22 -6.08 -9.53
N ALA A 143 -7.99 -5.26 -10.56
CA ALA A 143 -7.60 -5.73 -11.88
C ALA A 143 -6.29 -6.53 -11.84
N MET A 144 -5.27 -6.03 -11.14
CA MET A 144 -3.97 -6.73 -11.00
C MET A 144 -4.07 -8.04 -10.22
N LEU A 145 -4.90 -8.09 -9.16
CA LEU A 145 -5.07 -9.30 -8.34
C LEU A 145 -5.87 -10.39 -9.06
N THR A 146 -6.79 -10.01 -9.93
CA THR A 146 -7.64 -10.96 -10.68
C THR A 146 -7.08 -11.33 -12.05
N ASP A 147 -5.99 -10.71 -12.50
CA ASP A 147 -5.37 -11.03 -13.79
C ASP A 147 -4.52 -12.29 -13.72
N CYS A 148 -5.09 -13.42 -14.11
CA CYS A 148 -4.42 -14.73 -14.15
C CYS A 148 -3.32 -14.84 -15.22
N HIS A 149 -3.13 -13.82 -16.06
CA HIS A 149 -2.05 -13.74 -17.05
C HIS A 149 -0.73 -13.19 -16.45
N ILE A 150 -0.72 -12.69 -15.22
CA ILE A 150 0.53 -12.25 -14.57
C ILE A 150 1.34 -13.49 -14.20
N SER A 151 2.31 -13.83 -15.05
CA SER A 151 3.15 -15.02 -14.90
C SER A 151 4.25 -14.85 -13.86
N LYS A 152 4.80 -13.63 -13.74
CA LYS A 152 5.87 -13.30 -12.78
C LYS A 152 5.67 -11.95 -12.15
N MET A 153 6.01 -11.86 -10.86
CA MET A 153 6.09 -10.59 -10.14
C MET A 153 7.26 -10.59 -9.16
N VAL A 154 8.05 -9.54 -9.17
CA VAL A 154 9.12 -9.35 -8.18
C VAL A 154 8.88 -8.06 -7.43
N ALA A 155 8.71 -8.14 -6.12
CA ALA A 155 8.49 -7.03 -5.23
C ALA A 155 9.76 -6.74 -4.41
N TYR A 156 10.11 -5.47 -4.31
CA TYR A 156 11.23 -4.97 -3.51
C TYR A 156 10.68 -4.12 -2.36
N THR A 157 11.06 -4.43 -1.15
CA THR A 157 10.65 -3.63 0.03
C THR A 157 11.37 -2.30 0.09
N ASP A 158 12.60 -2.24 -0.42
CA ASP A 158 13.40 -1.02 -0.57
C ASP A 158 13.63 -0.71 -2.05
N SER A 159 13.24 0.47 -2.50
CA SER A 159 13.44 0.92 -3.88
C SER A 159 14.92 1.12 -4.24
N ARG A 160 15.78 1.31 -3.24
CA ARG A 160 17.22 1.51 -3.43
C ARG A 160 17.94 0.26 -3.92
N ASP A 161 17.34 -0.92 -3.73
CA ASP A 161 17.83 -2.17 -4.31
C ASP A 161 17.79 -2.17 -5.86
N ILE A 162 16.95 -1.28 -6.45
CA ILE A 162 16.83 -1.11 -7.90
C ILE A 162 17.40 0.25 -8.35
N PHE A 163 17.02 1.31 -7.65
CA PHE A 163 17.41 2.68 -7.94
C PHE A 163 18.14 3.28 -6.72
N PRO A 164 19.47 3.15 -6.62
CA PRO A 164 20.23 3.50 -5.41
C PRO A 164 20.03 4.92 -4.89
N THR A 165 19.64 5.86 -5.75
CA THR A 165 19.45 7.28 -5.42
C THR A 165 18.00 7.71 -5.24
N VAL A 166 17.04 6.78 -5.39
CA VAL A 166 15.59 7.10 -5.39
C VAL A 166 14.88 6.34 -4.28
N GLU A 167 14.34 7.06 -3.33
CA GLU A 167 13.48 6.49 -2.29
C GLU A 167 12.01 6.54 -2.73
N VAL A 168 11.37 5.36 -2.86
CA VAL A 168 9.94 5.20 -3.09
C VAL A 168 9.33 4.54 -1.86
N LYS A 169 8.61 5.32 -1.06
CA LYS A 169 7.91 4.79 0.13
C LYS A 169 6.96 3.68 -0.26
N GLY A 170 7.13 2.52 0.37
CA GLY A 170 6.36 1.34 0.09
C GLY A 170 7.00 0.40 -0.92
N GLY A 171 8.19 0.71 -1.45
CA GLY A 171 8.94 -0.13 -2.38
C GLY A 171 8.40 -0.11 -3.81
N LEU A 172 8.98 -0.98 -4.62
CA LEU A 172 8.69 -1.14 -6.05
C LEU A 172 8.34 -2.60 -6.36
N CYS A 173 7.63 -2.80 -7.46
CA CYS A 173 7.52 -4.12 -8.08
C CYS A 173 7.68 -4.01 -9.60
N TYR A 174 8.16 -5.08 -10.21
CA TYR A 174 7.96 -5.29 -11.62
C TYR A 174 7.23 -6.60 -11.86
N TYR A 175 6.48 -6.67 -12.95
CA TYR A 175 5.72 -7.86 -13.31
C TYR A 175 5.86 -8.18 -14.79
N LEU A 176 5.64 -9.43 -15.13
CA LEU A 176 5.47 -9.92 -16.49
C LEU A 176 4.03 -10.46 -16.63
N ARG A 177 3.25 -9.80 -17.47
CA ARG A 177 2.00 -10.34 -17.98
C ARG A 177 2.29 -11.02 -19.33
N ASP A 178 1.88 -12.26 -19.46
CA ASP A 178 1.98 -13.05 -20.68
C ASP A 178 0.56 -13.47 -21.10
N GLU A 179 0.11 -13.04 -22.27
CA GLU A 179 -1.23 -13.36 -22.78
C GLU A 179 -1.53 -14.86 -22.80
N LYS A 180 -0.51 -15.71 -22.91
CA LYS A 180 -0.65 -17.16 -22.97
C LYS A 180 -0.60 -17.83 -21.59
N HIS A 181 -0.18 -17.13 -20.56
CA HIS A 181 -0.14 -17.67 -19.20
C HIS A 181 -1.55 -17.69 -18.62
N LEU A 182 -1.90 -18.80 -17.95
CA LEU A 182 -3.12 -18.93 -17.14
C LEU A 182 -2.77 -19.69 -15.86
N GLY A 183 -2.88 -19.04 -14.72
CA GLY A 183 -2.66 -19.69 -13.43
C GLY A 183 -1.93 -18.82 -12.41
N ASP A 184 -1.23 -19.51 -11.50
CA ASP A 184 -0.51 -18.88 -10.41
C ASP A 184 0.69 -18.07 -10.89
N CYS A 185 0.93 -16.96 -10.22
CA CYS A 185 2.07 -16.09 -10.46
C CYS A 185 3.32 -16.61 -9.74
N GLU A 186 4.46 -16.70 -10.43
CA GLU A 186 5.76 -16.83 -9.79
C GLU A 186 6.10 -15.51 -9.09
N TYR A 187 5.75 -15.43 -7.81
CA TYR A 187 5.96 -14.24 -7.00
C TYR A 187 7.28 -14.31 -6.25
N SER A 188 8.08 -13.26 -6.34
CA SER A 188 9.33 -13.11 -5.57
C SER A 188 9.28 -11.87 -4.70
N LEU A 189 9.68 -11.99 -3.45
CA LEU A 189 9.95 -10.87 -2.54
C LEU A 189 11.45 -10.71 -2.36
N VAL A 190 11.96 -9.51 -2.59
CA VAL A 190 13.33 -9.10 -2.26
C VAL A 190 13.29 -8.19 -1.04
N LYS A 191 13.92 -8.64 0.03
CA LYS A 191 14.00 -7.92 1.31
C LYS A 191 15.39 -8.14 1.92
N ASP A 192 16.04 -7.07 2.32
CA ASP A 192 17.37 -7.10 2.97
C ASP A 192 18.41 -7.91 2.14
N GLY A 193 18.38 -7.76 0.82
CA GLY A 193 19.25 -8.47 -0.12
C GLY A 193 18.91 -9.95 -0.34
N GLN A 194 17.91 -10.50 0.33
CA GLN A 194 17.46 -11.88 0.17
C GLN A 194 16.22 -11.94 -0.73
N ARG A 195 16.17 -12.97 -1.59
CA ARG A 195 15.04 -13.24 -2.48
C ARG A 195 14.34 -14.53 -2.05
N GLN A 196 13.03 -14.42 -1.83
CA GLN A 196 12.15 -15.56 -1.59
C GLN A 196 11.16 -15.65 -2.75
N THR A 197 10.97 -16.85 -3.31
CA THR A 197 10.08 -17.08 -4.45
C THR A 197 9.07 -18.17 -4.11
N ALA A 198 7.80 -17.94 -4.47
CA ALA A 198 6.71 -18.89 -4.31
C ALA A 198 5.70 -18.74 -5.46
N GLY A 199 5.07 -19.86 -5.84
CA GLY A 199 3.88 -19.83 -6.70
C GLY A 199 2.68 -19.35 -5.89
N ARG A 200 1.94 -18.33 -6.37
CA ARG A 200 0.82 -17.73 -5.64
C ARG A 200 -0.33 -17.34 -6.56
N ASN A 201 -1.53 -17.62 -6.11
CA ASN A 201 -2.70 -16.93 -6.63
C ASN A 201 -2.72 -15.50 -6.08
N LEU A 202 -2.58 -14.50 -6.93
CA LEU A 202 -2.59 -13.09 -6.50
C LEU A 202 -3.97 -12.68 -5.95
N GLY A 203 -5.05 -13.35 -6.36
CA GLY A 203 -6.43 -13.07 -5.97
C GLY A 203 -6.89 -13.75 -4.68
N ASP A 204 -6.02 -14.40 -3.91
CA ASP A 204 -6.39 -15.03 -2.62
C ASP A 204 -6.98 -14.03 -1.62
N PHE A 205 -6.62 -12.75 -1.72
CA PHE A 205 -7.14 -11.65 -0.91
C PHE A 205 -7.42 -10.42 -1.79
N ASP A 206 -8.16 -9.47 -1.28
CA ASP A 206 -8.40 -8.15 -1.92
C ASP A 206 -7.20 -7.18 -1.79
N ILE A 207 -6.09 -7.65 -1.21
CA ILE A 207 -4.76 -7.02 -1.16
C ILE A 207 -3.69 -8.04 -1.49
N LEU A 208 -2.49 -7.56 -1.88
CA LEU A 208 -1.33 -8.43 -2.01
C LEU A 208 -0.50 -8.41 -0.73
N ILE A 209 -0.63 -9.46 0.08
CA ILE A 209 0.24 -9.67 1.24
C ILE A 209 1.64 -9.96 0.71
N ARG A 210 2.63 -9.11 1.04
CA ARG A 210 3.97 -9.19 0.44
C ARG A 210 4.73 -10.45 0.80
N GLU A 211 4.72 -10.80 2.07
CA GLU A 211 5.46 -11.95 2.59
C GLU A 211 4.69 -13.25 2.31
N PRO A 212 5.22 -14.19 1.50
CA PRO A 212 4.50 -15.41 1.14
C PRO A 212 4.09 -16.24 2.36
N LYS A 213 5.01 -16.49 3.30
CA LYS A 213 4.70 -17.25 4.53
C LYS A 213 3.59 -16.59 5.36
N LEU A 214 3.58 -15.25 5.42
CA LEU A 214 2.52 -14.54 6.12
C LEU A 214 1.17 -14.70 5.41
N ALA A 215 1.15 -14.72 4.08
CA ALA A 215 -0.08 -14.96 3.34
C ALA A 215 -0.67 -16.34 3.64
N ASP A 216 0.18 -17.37 3.75
CA ASP A 216 -0.26 -18.73 4.10
C ASP A 216 -0.82 -18.78 5.53
N ILE A 217 -0.15 -18.12 6.50
CA ILE A 217 -0.65 -17.99 7.88
C ILE A 217 -1.99 -17.27 7.90
N VAL A 218 -2.11 -16.12 7.23
CA VAL A 218 -3.38 -15.37 7.16
C VAL A 218 -4.49 -16.24 6.56
N LYS A 219 -4.22 -16.95 5.46
CA LYS A 219 -5.18 -17.85 4.81
C LYS A 219 -5.67 -18.93 5.78
N LYS A 220 -4.74 -19.60 6.48
CA LYS A 220 -5.05 -20.63 7.47
C LYS A 220 -5.90 -20.10 8.63
N VAL A 221 -5.57 -18.92 9.16
CA VAL A 221 -6.32 -18.27 10.24
C VAL A 221 -7.71 -17.87 9.75
N MET A 222 -7.82 -17.20 8.61
CA MET A 222 -9.08 -16.68 8.11
C MET A 222 -10.07 -17.76 7.65
N MET A 223 -9.61 -18.96 7.30
CA MET A 223 -10.48 -20.11 7.04
C MET A 223 -11.30 -20.55 8.28
N GLN A 224 -10.89 -20.15 9.49
CA GLN A 224 -11.55 -20.49 10.74
C GLN A 224 -12.37 -19.31 11.31
N VAL A 225 -12.41 -18.17 10.62
CA VAL A 225 -13.06 -16.92 11.08
C VAL A 225 -14.29 -16.66 10.23
N LYS A 226 -15.42 -16.40 10.90
CA LYS A 226 -16.65 -16.04 10.19
C LYS A 226 -16.60 -14.57 9.70
N PRO A 227 -17.38 -14.22 8.69
CA PRO A 227 -17.52 -12.83 8.27
C PRO A 227 -17.89 -11.92 9.43
N ASN A 228 -17.24 -10.77 9.53
CA ASN A 228 -17.41 -9.77 10.59
C ASN A 228 -16.94 -10.18 12.00
N GLU A 229 -16.24 -11.31 12.16
CA GLU A 229 -15.59 -11.70 13.41
C GLU A 229 -14.11 -11.31 13.45
N THR A 230 -13.80 -10.09 13.02
CA THR A 230 -12.43 -9.54 12.97
C THR A 230 -12.33 -8.21 13.73
N VAL A 231 -11.15 -7.91 14.23
CA VAL A 231 -10.88 -6.78 15.14
C VAL A 231 -11.16 -5.42 14.48
N ASP A 232 -11.04 -5.30 13.15
CA ASP A 232 -11.38 -4.06 12.43
C ASP A 232 -12.85 -3.64 12.60
N THR A 233 -13.74 -4.56 12.94
CA THR A 233 -15.18 -4.28 13.20
C THR A 233 -15.41 -3.53 14.52
N ILE A 234 -14.47 -3.63 15.46
CA ILE A 234 -14.57 -3.00 16.80
C ILE A 234 -13.58 -1.84 16.99
N VAL A 235 -12.56 -1.74 16.14
CA VAL A 235 -11.60 -0.61 16.18
C VAL A 235 -12.25 0.63 15.58
N SER A 236 -12.15 1.74 16.28
CA SER A 236 -12.70 3.02 15.82
C SER A 236 -12.10 3.48 14.49
N ASN A 237 -12.86 4.28 13.75
CA ASN A 237 -12.35 5.00 12.59
C ASN A 237 -11.40 6.14 13.01
N ASP A 238 -10.72 6.73 12.02
CA ASP A 238 -9.90 7.92 12.18
C ASP A 238 -10.67 9.09 12.84
N THR A 239 -9.97 9.87 13.64
CA THR A 239 -10.53 11.01 14.41
C THR A 239 -11.74 10.57 15.24
N PRO A 240 -11.57 9.60 16.17
CA PRO A 240 -12.68 8.87 16.77
C PRO A 240 -13.65 9.74 17.57
N PHE A 241 -13.15 10.75 18.28
CA PHE A 241 -13.98 11.69 19.07
C PHE A 241 -14.12 13.08 18.41
N GLY A 242 -13.68 13.22 17.15
CA GLY A 242 -13.70 14.49 16.43
C GLY A 242 -12.60 15.47 16.85
N ILE A 243 -11.66 15.05 17.70
CA ILE A 243 -10.56 15.86 18.21
C ILE A 243 -9.36 15.75 17.26
N PRO A 244 -8.85 16.86 16.69
CA PRO A 244 -7.71 16.81 15.77
C PRO A 244 -6.40 16.49 16.49
N THR A 245 -5.35 16.20 15.72
CA THR A 245 -3.99 15.91 16.24
C THR A 245 -3.48 17.01 17.17
N ASN A 246 -3.68 18.27 16.79
CA ASN A 246 -3.41 19.42 17.65
C ASN A 246 -4.73 20.08 18.06
N PRO A 247 -5.24 19.78 19.25
CA PRO A 247 -6.52 20.32 19.73
C PRO A 247 -6.50 21.83 19.99
N HIS A 248 -5.32 22.47 20.09
CA HIS A 248 -5.15 23.91 20.30
C HIS A 248 -5.32 24.74 19.01
N THR A 249 -5.40 24.11 17.84
CA THR A 249 -5.57 24.86 16.59
C THR A 249 -6.99 25.38 16.43
N SER A 250 -7.13 26.66 16.11
CA SER A 250 -8.42 27.25 15.73
C SER A 250 -8.94 26.61 14.45
N GLY A 251 -10.16 26.06 14.47
CA GLY A 251 -10.79 25.45 13.31
C GLY A 251 -12.17 24.88 13.65
N LYS A 252 -12.91 24.38 12.63
CA LYS A 252 -14.26 23.80 12.78
C LYS A 252 -14.38 22.68 13.82
N ASN A 253 -13.25 22.01 14.13
CA ASN A 253 -13.17 20.88 15.05
C ASN A 253 -12.26 21.19 16.26
N SER A 254 -11.96 22.46 16.54
CA SER A 254 -11.21 22.85 17.74
C SER A 254 -12.03 22.55 18.99
N VAL A 255 -11.35 21.96 19.98
CA VAL A 255 -11.92 21.70 21.30
C VAL A 255 -11.12 22.51 22.30
N THR A 256 -11.79 23.22 23.18
CA THR A 256 -11.10 23.95 24.25
C THR A 256 -10.54 22.94 25.26
N ILE A 257 -9.22 23.01 25.47
CA ILE A 257 -8.49 22.14 26.39
C ILE A 257 -8.22 22.86 27.69
N TYR A 258 -8.36 22.15 28.79
CA TYR A 258 -8.10 22.61 30.15
C TYR A 258 -7.06 21.70 30.81
N HIS A 259 -6.16 22.31 31.56
CA HIS A 259 -5.10 21.53 32.25
C HIS A 259 -5.50 21.07 33.66
N THR A 260 -6.70 21.45 34.12
CA THR A 260 -7.21 21.10 35.43
C THR A 260 -8.58 20.43 35.32
N LEU A 261 -8.73 19.31 35.99
CA LEU A 261 -10.02 18.62 36.14
C LEU A 261 -11.00 19.48 36.94
N SER A 262 -12.23 19.61 36.45
CA SER A 262 -13.34 20.28 37.16
C SER A 262 -14.67 19.63 36.81
N ALA A 263 -15.74 20.02 37.48
CA ALA A 263 -17.08 19.54 37.14
C ALA A 263 -17.57 19.94 35.75
N GLU A 264 -17.00 21.03 35.16
CA GLU A 264 -17.32 21.52 33.81
C GLU A 264 -16.44 20.88 32.74
N HIS A 265 -15.26 20.35 33.13
CA HIS A 265 -14.27 19.73 32.25
C HIS A 265 -13.88 18.38 32.86
N ASP A 266 -14.84 17.44 32.79
CA ASP A 266 -14.82 16.13 33.48
C ASP A 266 -14.29 14.99 32.62
N VAL A 267 -14.01 15.24 31.31
CA VAL A 267 -13.53 14.21 30.38
C VAL A 267 -12.04 14.42 30.11
N SER A 268 -11.25 13.41 30.44
CA SER A 268 -9.81 13.41 30.11
C SER A 268 -9.57 13.15 28.63
N VAL A 269 -8.65 13.89 28.01
CA VAL A 269 -8.27 13.70 26.59
C VAL A 269 -6.79 13.37 26.49
N LEU A 270 -6.48 12.22 25.86
CA LEU A 270 -5.12 11.84 25.50
C LEU A 270 -4.79 12.38 24.10
N TYR A 271 -3.70 13.11 23.96
CA TYR A 271 -3.22 13.64 22.69
C TYR A 271 -1.69 13.68 22.63
N LEU A 272 -1.12 14.03 21.48
CA LEU A 272 0.32 14.24 21.34
C LEU A 272 0.61 15.74 21.31
N GLU A 273 1.42 16.20 22.26
CA GLU A 273 2.01 17.52 22.26
C GLU A 273 3.52 17.41 22.02
N LYS A 274 4.01 17.98 20.89
CA LYS A 274 5.43 17.90 20.51
C LYS A 274 6.00 16.45 20.62
N MET A 275 5.24 15.47 20.12
CA MET A 275 5.57 14.04 20.16
C MET A 275 5.53 13.38 21.55
N THR A 276 5.09 14.09 22.58
CA THR A 276 4.90 13.56 23.94
C THR A 276 3.43 13.29 24.18
N ARG A 277 3.11 12.13 24.76
CA ARG A 277 1.76 11.80 25.21
C ARG A 277 1.38 12.71 26.38
N THR A 278 0.32 13.47 26.21
CA THR A 278 -0.13 14.46 27.16
C THR A 278 -1.61 14.24 27.44
N THR A 279 -1.99 14.40 28.71
CA THR A 279 -3.39 14.35 29.16
C THR A 279 -3.85 15.74 29.56
N ALA A 280 -5.01 16.13 29.09
CA ALA A 280 -5.72 17.35 29.47
C ALA A 280 -7.21 17.03 29.70
N TYR A 281 -8.04 18.04 29.86
CA TYR A 281 -9.47 17.87 30.13
C TYR A 281 -10.30 18.71 29.16
N VAL A 282 -11.48 18.21 28.82
CA VAL A 282 -12.44 18.86 27.95
C VAL A 282 -13.84 18.74 28.55
N SER A 283 -14.72 19.66 28.16
CA SER A 283 -16.13 19.52 28.50
C SER A 283 -16.78 18.39 27.72
N ARG A 284 -17.53 17.52 28.38
CA ARG A 284 -18.30 16.43 27.76
C ARG A 284 -19.16 16.92 26.58
N ASN A 285 -19.77 18.08 26.71
CA ASN A 285 -20.63 18.69 25.69
C ASN A 285 -19.87 19.10 24.43
N SER A 286 -18.55 19.21 24.50
CA SER A 286 -17.70 19.50 23.34
C SER A 286 -17.46 18.29 22.44
N ILE A 287 -17.67 17.06 22.94
CA ILE A 287 -17.47 15.80 22.22
C ILE A 287 -18.75 15.47 21.45
N LYS A 288 -18.69 15.56 20.13
CA LYS A 288 -19.85 15.37 19.24
C LYS A 288 -19.85 14.03 18.49
N LYS A 289 -18.74 13.32 18.50
CA LYS A 289 -18.59 12.04 17.83
C LYS A 289 -18.33 10.95 18.86
N ASN A 290 -19.05 9.84 18.79
CA ASN A 290 -18.95 8.70 19.68
C ASN A 290 -19.06 9.07 21.19
N ALA A 291 -19.91 10.06 21.51
CA ALA A 291 -20.05 10.58 22.88
C ALA A 291 -20.56 9.51 23.88
N SER A 292 -21.33 8.52 23.41
CA SER A 292 -21.78 7.38 24.23
C SER A 292 -20.62 6.53 24.77
N ASP A 293 -19.49 6.52 24.07
CA ASP A 293 -18.34 5.71 24.48
C ASP A 293 -17.43 6.40 25.51
N ILE A 294 -17.75 7.65 25.88
CA ILE A 294 -17.10 8.32 27.02
C ILE A 294 -17.27 7.47 28.29
N ASP A 295 -18.45 6.87 28.46
CA ASP A 295 -18.84 6.10 29.65
C ASP A 295 -18.50 4.62 29.58
N LYS A 296 -17.65 4.21 28.61
CA LYS A 296 -17.11 2.87 28.49
C LYS A 296 -15.63 2.82 28.86
N HIS A 297 -15.16 1.64 29.26
CA HIS A 297 -13.73 1.34 29.31
C HIS A 297 -13.19 1.24 27.89
N LYS A 298 -11.94 1.64 27.67
CA LYS A 298 -11.35 1.67 26.31
C LYS A 298 -9.91 1.21 26.32
N VAL A 299 -9.46 0.80 25.15
CA VAL A 299 -8.04 0.65 24.85
C VAL A 299 -7.68 1.66 23.77
N PHE A 300 -6.77 2.57 24.05
CA PHE A 300 -6.21 3.49 23.07
C PHE A 300 -5.03 2.84 22.37
N ILE A 301 -5.02 2.90 21.04
CA ILE A 301 -4.00 2.34 20.15
C ILE A 301 -3.42 3.48 19.34
N PRO A 302 -2.10 3.76 19.39
CA PRO A 302 -1.50 4.76 18.52
C PRO A 302 -1.79 4.45 17.04
N GLU A 303 -2.33 5.44 16.31
CA GLU A 303 -2.65 5.30 14.89
C GLU A 303 -1.39 5.17 14.04
N ALA A 304 -0.28 5.78 14.49
CA ALA A 304 1.01 5.70 13.82
C ALA A 304 2.08 5.13 14.75
N ALA A 305 2.85 4.17 14.24
CA ALA A 305 3.99 3.56 14.93
C ALA A 305 5.02 3.04 13.93
N GLY A 306 6.28 3.41 14.12
CA GLY A 306 7.41 2.92 13.33
C GLY A 306 7.25 3.14 11.82
N SER A 307 7.80 2.25 11.03
CA SER A 307 7.66 2.19 9.56
C SER A 307 6.76 1.02 9.15
N GLY A 308 6.53 0.84 7.85
CA GLY A 308 5.84 -0.35 7.31
C GLY A 308 6.53 -1.68 7.62
N ASN A 309 7.83 -1.66 7.89
CA ASN A 309 8.64 -2.84 8.22
C ASN A 309 9.06 -2.87 9.71
N ASP A 310 8.43 -2.04 10.56
CA ASP A 310 8.73 -2.01 11.98
C ASP A 310 8.35 -3.35 12.65
N PRO A 311 9.29 -4.05 13.32
CA PRO A 311 9.01 -5.35 13.94
C PRO A 311 8.08 -5.29 15.15
N TYR A 312 7.78 -4.11 15.68
CA TYR A 312 6.77 -3.92 16.71
C TYR A 312 5.35 -3.82 16.13
N VAL A 313 5.23 -3.41 14.86
CA VAL A 313 4.01 -3.30 14.05
C VAL A 313 3.02 -2.25 14.54
N VAL A 314 2.60 -2.33 15.79
CA VAL A 314 1.67 -1.40 16.44
C VAL A 314 2.36 -0.63 17.57
N GLY A 315 1.86 0.57 17.87
CA GLY A 315 2.34 1.32 19.04
C GLY A 315 1.85 0.72 20.34
N LYS A 316 2.50 1.10 21.47
CA LYS A 316 2.14 0.62 22.80
C LYS A 316 0.70 1.01 23.15
N PRO A 317 -0.21 0.04 23.35
CA PRO A 317 -1.59 0.31 23.70
C PRO A 317 -1.70 0.78 25.15
N GLU A 318 -2.73 1.57 25.46
CA GLU A 318 -3.00 2.08 26.80
C GLU A 318 -4.45 1.78 27.21
N TYR A 319 -4.62 1.32 28.45
CA TYR A 319 -5.94 1.29 29.06
C TYR A 319 -6.44 2.72 29.32
N ALA A 320 -7.68 2.98 28.98
CA ALA A 320 -8.35 4.25 29.18
C ALA A 320 -9.65 4.05 29.97
N PRO A 321 -9.76 4.65 31.17
CA PRO A 321 -10.94 4.47 32.03
C PRO A 321 -12.16 5.20 31.46
N ILE A 322 -13.30 4.98 32.09
CA ILE A 322 -14.53 5.77 31.93
C ILE A 322 -14.19 7.27 32.06
N GLY A 323 -14.85 8.13 31.31
CA GLY A 323 -14.57 9.57 31.30
C GLY A 323 -13.31 9.97 30.52
N SER A 324 -12.86 9.13 29.57
CA SER A 324 -11.69 9.41 28.75
C SER A 324 -11.99 9.40 27.25
N VAL A 325 -11.26 10.22 26.47
CA VAL A 325 -11.28 10.30 25.01
C VAL A 325 -9.87 10.46 24.47
N CYS A 326 -9.69 10.37 23.16
CA CYS A 326 -8.39 10.59 22.52
C CYS A 326 -8.51 11.49 21.29
N SER A 327 -7.38 12.07 20.90
CA SER A 327 -7.26 12.82 19.63
C SER A 327 -7.09 11.87 18.45
N GLN A 328 -7.06 12.44 17.25
CA GLN A 328 -6.82 11.74 15.97
C GLN A 328 -5.55 10.87 15.95
N THR A 329 -4.60 11.11 16.84
CA THR A 329 -3.36 10.34 16.92
C THR A 329 -3.53 8.93 17.51
N PHE A 330 -4.73 8.61 17.98
CA PHE A 330 -5.08 7.30 18.52
C PHE A 330 -6.38 6.81 17.91
N LEU A 331 -6.46 5.49 17.75
CA LEU A 331 -7.71 4.74 17.60
C LEU A 331 -8.11 4.22 18.98
N TYR A 332 -9.35 3.74 19.12
CA TYR A 332 -9.77 3.06 20.35
C TYR A 332 -10.66 1.86 20.08
N VAL A 333 -10.73 0.98 21.07
CA VAL A 333 -11.69 -0.13 21.15
C VAL A 333 -12.46 0.02 22.47
N PRO A 334 -13.81 0.10 22.44
CA PRO A 334 -14.63 0.19 23.66
C PRO A 334 -14.92 -1.18 24.26
N PHE A 335 -15.05 -1.23 25.60
CA PHE A 335 -15.41 -2.41 26.38
C PHE A 335 -16.39 -2.02 27.52
N GLU A 336 -17.19 -2.99 27.95
CA GLU A 336 -18.11 -2.77 29.06
C GLU A 336 -17.39 -2.83 30.42
N THR A 337 -16.29 -3.59 30.50
CA THR A 337 -15.53 -3.76 31.74
C THR A 337 -14.04 -3.44 31.56
N GLU A 338 -13.40 -3.02 32.65
CA GLU A 338 -11.95 -2.84 32.69
C GLU A 338 -11.22 -4.16 32.42
N GLN A 339 -11.73 -5.27 32.90
CA GLN A 339 -11.09 -6.58 32.73
C GLN A 339 -11.03 -6.98 31.25
N GLU A 340 -12.11 -6.80 30.49
CA GLU A 340 -12.13 -7.05 29.03
C GLU A 340 -11.13 -6.16 28.30
N ALA A 341 -11.06 -4.86 28.64
CA ALA A 341 -10.10 -3.94 28.07
C ALA A 341 -8.65 -4.39 28.32
N ARG A 342 -8.34 -4.83 29.55
CA ARG A 342 -7.00 -5.35 29.88
C ARG A 342 -6.70 -6.68 29.20
N ASN A 343 -7.68 -7.56 29.05
CA ASN A 343 -7.55 -8.81 28.32
C ASN A 343 -7.32 -8.57 26.83
N PHE A 344 -8.01 -7.59 26.24
CA PHE A 344 -7.73 -7.15 24.86
C PHE A 344 -6.30 -6.59 24.70
N ILE A 345 -5.77 -5.85 25.68
CA ILE A 345 -4.37 -5.40 25.66
C ILE A 345 -3.42 -6.61 25.65
N SER A 346 -3.69 -7.67 26.42
CA SER A 346 -2.86 -8.88 26.40
C SER A 346 -2.86 -9.51 25.00
N TYR A 347 -4.03 -9.61 24.36
CA TYR A 347 -4.17 -10.12 22.99
C TYR A 347 -3.42 -9.25 21.98
N LEU A 348 -3.58 -7.92 22.04
CA LEU A 348 -2.91 -6.98 21.15
C LEU A 348 -1.37 -7.06 21.26
N ARG A 349 -0.86 -7.37 22.46
CA ARG A 349 0.59 -7.52 22.68
C ARG A 349 1.16 -8.82 22.14
N THR A 350 0.35 -9.83 21.80
CA THR A 350 0.83 -11.09 21.24
C THR A 350 1.52 -10.86 19.90
N LYS A 351 2.50 -11.68 19.58
CA LYS A 351 3.16 -11.70 18.26
C LYS A 351 2.20 -12.16 17.18
N PHE A 352 1.29 -13.11 17.51
CA PHE A 352 0.22 -13.56 16.63
C PHE A 352 -0.65 -12.41 16.15
N PHE A 353 -1.18 -11.58 17.06
CA PHE A 353 -1.99 -10.41 16.68
C PHE A 353 -1.23 -9.50 15.72
N ARG A 354 -0.01 -9.15 16.08
CA ARG A 354 0.78 -8.15 15.36
C ARG A 354 1.29 -8.63 14.02
N VAL A 355 1.60 -9.92 13.86
CA VAL A 355 1.98 -10.46 12.55
C VAL A 355 0.80 -10.38 11.58
N LEU A 356 -0.44 -10.63 12.01
CA LEU A 356 -1.63 -10.50 11.17
C LEU A 356 -1.90 -9.03 10.78
N VAL A 357 -1.69 -8.07 11.69
CA VAL A 357 -1.76 -6.64 11.37
C VAL A 357 -0.69 -6.25 10.33
N SER A 358 0.51 -6.82 10.41
CA SER A 358 1.60 -6.54 9.49
C SER A 358 1.28 -6.90 8.04
N ALA A 359 0.37 -7.85 7.81
CA ALA A 359 -0.09 -8.24 6.47
C ALA A 359 -0.70 -7.05 5.68
N CYS A 360 -1.31 -6.09 6.38
CA CYS A 360 -1.91 -4.90 5.80
C CYS A 360 -1.02 -3.65 5.90
N LYS A 361 -0.02 -3.65 6.78
CA LYS A 361 0.77 -2.46 7.11
C LYS A 361 1.88 -2.21 6.10
N ILE A 362 1.81 -1.11 5.36
CA ILE A 362 2.84 -0.69 4.38
C ILE A 362 3.52 0.64 4.73
N SER A 363 3.04 1.34 5.75
CA SER A 363 3.55 2.62 6.21
C SER A 363 3.55 2.68 7.73
N GLN A 364 3.86 3.84 8.30
CA GLN A 364 3.74 4.08 9.74
C GLN A 364 2.30 4.04 10.26
N HIS A 365 1.31 4.28 9.40
CA HIS A 365 -0.11 4.35 9.77
C HIS A 365 -0.75 2.97 9.87
N THR A 366 -1.61 2.79 10.87
CA THR A 366 -2.31 1.53 11.15
C THR A 366 -3.81 1.82 11.37
N PRO A 367 -4.54 2.28 10.33
CA PRO A 367 -5.98 2.55 10.41
C PRO A 367 -6.77 1.25 10.73
N SER A 368 -8.04 1.39 11.11
CA SER A 368 -8.91 0.26 11.50
C SER A 368 -8.89 -0.91 10.50
N LYS A 369 -8.86 -0.63 9.21
CA LYS A 369 -8.79 -1.65 8.14
C LYS A 369 -7.55 -2.54 8.18
N ASN A 370 -6.49 -2.15 8.88
CA ASN A 370 -5.29 -2.99 9.01
C ASN A 370 -5.51 -4.16 9.99
N TYR A 371 -6.57 -4.13 10.79
CA TYR A 371 -6.90 -5.18 11.75
C TYR A 371 -7.85 -6.26 11.19
N ARG A 372 -8.19 -6.22 9.90
CA ARG A 372 -9.18 -7.09 9.26
C ARG A 372 -8.81 -8.56 9.15
N PHE A 373 -7.53 -8.90 9.30
CA PHE A 373 -7.07 -10.29 9.37
C PHE A 373 -6.86 -10.79 10.79
N VAL A 374 -7.17 -9.96 11.79
CA VAL A 374 -7.05 -10.33 13.19
C VAL A 374 -8.40 -10.81 13.70
N PRO A 375 -8.54 -12.10 14.08
CA PRO A 375 -9.80 -12.63 14.60
C PRO A 375 -10.21 -11.99 15.91
N LEU A 376 -11.51 -11.78 16.11
CA LEU A 376 -12.04 -11.50 17.45
C LEU A 376 -11.85 -12.73 18.36
N GLN A 377 -11.58 -12.45 19.61
CA GLN A 377 -11.46 -13.47 20.66
C GLN A 377 -12.51 -13.24 21.76
N ASP A 378 -12.68 -14.21 22.64
CA ASP A 378 -13.37 -14.00 23.90
C ASP A 378 -12.44 -13.24 24.86
N PHE A 379 -12.81 -12.00 25.22
CA PHE A 379 -12.04 -11.15 26.12
C PHE A 379 -12.41 -11.33 27.60
N SER A 380 -13.17 -12.34 27.99
CA SER A 380 -13.38 -12.72 29.37
C SER A 380 -12.07 -13.21 30.05
N LYS A 381 -11.09 -13.62 29.25
CA LYS A 381 -9.76 -14.07 29.70
C LYS A 381 -8.63 -13.38 28.91
N PRO A 382 -7.41 -13.31 29.45
CA PRO A 382 -6.23 -12.91 28.70
C PRO A 382 -5.85 -13.98 27.66
N TRP A 383 -5.07 -13.58 26.64
CA TRP A 383 -4.57 -14.45 25.59
C TRP A 383 -3.05 -14.43 25.52
N THR A 384 -2.46 -15.58 25.22
CA THR A 384 -1.02 -15.77 25.00
C THR A 384 -0.76 -16.22 23.57
N ASP A 385 0.47 -16.04 23.08
CA ASP A 385 0.90 -16.53 21.76
C ASP A 385 0.71 -18.06 21.65
N ALA A 386 1.11 -18.82 22.68
CA ALA A 386 1.01 -20.27 22.67
C ALA A 386 -0.44 -20.77 22.48
N GLU A 387 -1.41 -20.19 23.23
CA GLU A 387 -2.83 -20.52 23.08
C GLU A 387 -3.37 -20.20 21.69
N LEU A 388 -2.90 -19.10 21.08
CA LEU A 388 -3.33 -18.67 19.74
C LEU A 388 -2.71 -19.56 18.66
N TYR A 389 -1.43 -19.92 18.78
CA TYR A 389 -0.76 -20.83 17.85
C TYR A 389 -1.44 -22.20 17.82
N GLU A 390 -1.77 -22.74 19.01
CA GLU A 390 -2.52 -23.99 19.12
C GLU A 390 -3.93 -23.87 18.55
N LYS A 391 -4.67 -22.82 18.92
CA LYS A 391 -6.05 -22.59 18.47
C LYS A 391 -6.17 -22.56 16.96
N TYR A 392 -5.22 -21.91 16.27
CA TYR A 392 -5.23 -21.78 14.81
C TYR A 392 -4.42 -22.87 14.07
N GLY A 393 -3.85 -23.84 14.81
CA GLY A 393 -3.13 -24.97 14.26
C GLY A 393 -1.88 -24.58 13.48
N LEU A 394 -1.11 -23.59 13.99
CA LEU A 394 0.12 -23.16 13.34
C LEU A 394 1.20 -24.24 13.46
N THR A 395 1.98 -24.44 12.39
CA THR A 395 3.11 -25.35 12.41
C THR A 395 4.32 -24.73 13.10
N ASP A 396 5.29 -25.57 13.51
CA ASP A 396 6.54 -25.10 14.11
C ASP A 396 7.29 -24.09 13.19
N GLU A 397 7.21 -24.27 11.88
CA GLU A 397 7.84 -23.38 10.88
C GLU A 397 7.13 -22.02 10.82
N GLU A 398 5.78 -22.00 10.91
CA GLU A 398 4.97 -20.77 10.95
C GLU A 398 5.20 -20.02 12.25
N ILE A 399 5.26 -20.74 13.37
CA ILE A 399 5.59 -20.18 14.69
C ILE A 399 7.01 -19.57 14.67
N ALA A 400 7.99 -20.31 14.19
CA ALA A 400 9.38 -19.81 14.09
C ALA A 400 9.46 -18.55 13.22
N PHE A 401 8.69 -18.47 12.12
CA PHE A 401 8.59 -17.28 11.29
C PHE A 401 8.02 -16.08 12.07
N ILE A 402 6.93 -16.26 12.81
CA ILE A 402 6.31 -15.21 13.64
C ILE A 402 7.29 -14.73 14.71
N GLU A 403 7.90 -15.68 15.43
CA GLU A 403 8.85 -15.39 16.51
C GLU A 403 10.09 -14.62 16.04
N ALA A 404 10.58 -14.91 14.81
CA ALA A 404 11.70 -14.20 14.20
C ALA A 404 11.32 -12.82 13.65
N THR A 405 10.06 -12.66 13.20
CA THR A 405 9.61 -11.43 12.52
C THR A 405 9.16 -10.35 13.50
N ILE A 406 8.49 -10.74 14.58
CA ILE A 406 7.83 -9.81 15.52
C ILE A 406 8.59 -9.75 16.84
N LYS A 407 9.00 -8.54 17.23
CA LYS A 407 9.65 -8.30 18.54
C LYS A 407 8.62 -8.16 19.65
N PRO A 408 8.94 -8.61 20.89
CA PRO A 408 8.05 -8.43 22.03
C PRO A 408 7.81 -6.94 22.33
N ILE A 409 6.58 -6.58 22.76
CA ILE A 409 6.24 -5.26 23.30
C ILE A 409 6.14 -5.39 24.82
N GLU A 410 6.87 -4.56 25.54
CA GLU A 410 6.80 -4.44 27.01
C GLU A 410 5.59 -3.63 27.48
#